data_9232a57f8666a563df9109247c3877d0
#
_entry.id   9232a57f8666a563df9109247c3877d0
#
_cell.length_a   1.000
_cell.length_b   1.000
_cell.length_c   1.000
_cell.angle_alpha   90.00
_cell.angle_beta   90.00
_cell.angle_gamma   90.00
#
_symmetry.space_group_name_H-M   'P 1'
#
loop_
_entity.id
_entity.type
_entity.pdbx_description
1 polymer ?
#
loop_
_entity_poly.entity_id
_entity_poly.type
_entity_poly.pdbx_seq_one_letter_code
_entity_poly.pdbx_strand_id
1 'polypeptide(L)'
;MDTKKLTLTIVFAALAVALNPAISKIGVPAPYAPFLIYGLWEIPIIAAFLLIGPKSGIAVTILNAIVLFAFYPGPLPTGPLYNFIAIISTLSAVFLAYKFLSRDTQNAKSQAILVTVSTALAIVFRVVVMTLTNYVTLRYGYPIGFSMPEAAVVGFLPVGALFNGTVVLYSIPIAYMITRAVKNNVQLNLA
;
A
#
# COMPACT_ATOMS: atom_id res chain seq x y z
N MET A 1 7.63 -3.82 22.84
CA MET A 1 6.32 -3.50 22.20
C MET A 1 5.25 -4.03 23.13
N ASP A 2 4.23 -3.24 23.47
CA ASP A 2 3.13 -3.69 24.31
C ASP A 2 2.43 -4.87 23.63
N THR A 3 1.99 -5.88 24.43
CA THR A 3 1.34 -7.11 23.95
C THR A 3 0.13 -6.80 23.07
N LYS A 4 -0.66 -5.78 23.42
CA LYS A 4 -1.81 -5.33 22.62
C LYS A 4 -1.38 -4.84 21.22
N LYS A 5 -0.34 -4.01 21.15
CA LYS A 5 0.21 -3.52 19.86
C LYS A 5 0.75 -4.67 19.01
N LEU A 6 1.40 -5.65 19.65
CA LEU A 6 1.90 -6.83 18.95
C LEU A 6 0.76 -7.67 18.38
N THR A 7 -0.25 -7.97 19.19
CA THR A 7 -1.43 -8.75 18.76
C THR A 7 -2.15 -8.08 17.59
N LEU A 8 -2.42 -6.77 17.69
CA LEU A 8 -3.05 -6.02 16.60
C LEU A 8 -2.18 -6.02 15.33
N THR A 9 -0.86 -5.86 15.48
CA THR A 9 0.05 -5.90 14.31
C THR A 9 -0.02 -7.26 13.62
N ILE A 10 -0.07 -8.36 14.37
CA ILE A 10 -0.20 -9.73 13.82
C ILE A 10 -1.56 -9.90 13.12
N VAL A 11 -2.65 -9.42 13.71
CA VAL A 11 -3.99 -9.48 13.08
C VAL A 11 -4.01 -8.72 11.76
N PHE A 12 -3.46 -7.50 11.72
CA PHE A 12 -3.39 -6.73 10.48
C PHE A 12 -2.46 -7.39 9.44
N ALA A 13 -1.38 -8.04 9.87
CA ALA A 13 -0.53 -8.80 8.95
C ALA A 13 -1.27 -10.00 8.34
N ALA A 14 -1.99 -10.75 9.16
CA ALA A 14 -2.81 -11.87 8.70
C ALA A 14 -3.89 -11.39 7.70
N LEU A 15 -4.56 -10.27 7.97
CA LEU A 15 -5.54 -9.67 7.06
C LEU A 15 -4.89 -9.20 5.75
N ALA A 16 -3.72 -8.57 5.82
CA ALA A 16 -3.01 -8.14 4.61
C ALA A 16 -2.65 -9.32 3.70
N VAL A 17 -2.15 -10.40 4.27
CA VAL A 17 -1.84 -11.64 3.54
C VAL A 17 -3.11 -12.29 2.99
N ALA A 18 -4.15 -12.44 3.81
CA ALA A 18 -5.41 -13.08 3.41
C ALA A 18 -6.15 -12.31 2.30
N LEU A 19 -6.03 -10.97 2.25
CA LEU A 19 -6.65 -10.14 1.22
C LEU A 19 -5.75 -9.92 0.00
N ASN A 20 -4.53 -10.46 0.00
CA ASN A 20 -3.62 -10.29 -1.13
C ASN A 20 -4.07 -11.17 -2.30
N PRO A 21 -4.30 -10.60 -3.51
CA PRO A 21 -4.77 -11.35 -4.66
C PRO A 21 -3.85 -12.50 -5.08
N ALA A 22 -2.55 -12.40 -4.81
CA ALA A 22 -1.60 -13.47 -5.08
C ALA A 22 -1.84 -14.73 -4.24
N ILE A 23 -2.42 -14.58 -3.04
CA ILE A 23 -2.71 -15.67 -2.11
C ILE A 23 -4.17 -16.10 -2.20
N SER A 24 -5.10 -15.13 -2.05
CA SER A 24 -6.54 -15.41 -1.97
C SER A 24 -7.25 -15.51 -3.30
N LYS A 25 -6.62 -15.04 -4.38
CA LYS A 25 -7.24 -14.86 -5.71
C LYS A 25 -8.44 -13.89 -5.69
N ILE A 26 -8.62 -13.15 -4.59
CA ILE A 26 -9.66 -12.12 -4.44
C ILE A 26 -9.10 -10.81 -4.97
N GLY A 27 -9.56 -10.40 -6.14
CA GLY A 27 -9.14 -9.14 -6.76
C GLY A 27 -9.94 -8.87 -8.03
N VAL A 28 -9.93 -7.63 -8.46
CA VAL A 28 -10.62 -7.19 -9.67
C VAL A 28 -9.56 -6.79 -10.71
N PRO A 29 -9.48 -7.46 -11.85
CA PRO A 29 -8.60 -7.05 -12.93
C PRO A 29 -8.92 -5.62 -13.39
N ALA A 30 -7.88 -4.84 -13.65
CA ALA A 30 -8.06 -3.51 -14.21
C ALA A 30 -8.62 -3.62 -15.64
N PRO A 31 -9.72 -2.92 -15.99
CA PRO A 31 -10.37 -3.09 -17.30
C PRO A 31 -9.49 -2.69 -18.49
N TYR A 32 -8.50 -1.84 -18.26
CA TYR A 32 -7.54 -1.38 -19.27
C TYR A 32 -6.24 -2.20 -19.30
N ALA A 33 -6.00 -3.07 -18.32
CA ALA A 33 -4.82 -3.92 -18.22
C ALA A 33 -5.13 -5.12 -17.30
N PRO A 34 -5.73 -6.22 -17.79
CA PRO A 34 -6.23 -7.33 -16.98
C PRO A 34 -5.18 -8.06 -16.13
N PHE A 35 -3.90 -7.88 -16.45
CA PHE A 35 -2.79 -8.42 -15.65
C PHE A 35 -2.48 -7.58 -14.39
N LEU A 36 -3.03 -6.36 -14.29
CA LEU A 36 -2.99 -5.53 -13.10
C LEU A 36 -4.25 -5.80 -12.27
N ILE A 37 -4.10 -6.23 -11.03
CA ILE A 37 -5.21 -6.68 -10.20
C ILE A 37 -5.38 -5.73 -9.02
N TYR A 38 -6.53 -5.09 -8.92
CA TYR A 38 -6.94 -4.34 -7.75
C TYR A 38 -7.27 -5.28 -6.60
N GLY A 39 -6.70 -5.03 -5.43
CA GLY A 39 -6.92 -5.81 -4.21
C GLY A 39 -7.10 -4.93 -2.99
N LEU A 40 -7.54 -5.52 -1.89
CA LEU A 40 -7.81 -4.81 -0.65
C LEU A 40 -6.67 -4.94 0.39
N TRP A 41 -5.60 -5.64 0.05
CA TRP A 41 -4.51 -6.04 0.96
C TRP A 41 -3.71 -4.86 1.53
N GLU A 42 -3.68 -3.73 0.84
CA GLU A 42 -2.98 -2.53 1.32
C GLU A 42 -3.74 -1.81 2.43
N ILE A 43 -5.07 -1.97 2.46
CA ILE A 43 -5.94 -1.32 3.45
C ILE A 43 -5.56 -1.69 4.88
N PRO A 44 -5.44 -2.99 5.25
CA PRO A 44 -4.97 -3.35 6.60
C PRO A 44 -3.56 -2.86 6.92
N ILE A 45 -2.66 -2.76 5.96
CA ILE A 45 -1.31 -2.21 6.18
C ILE A 45 -1.40 -0.73 6.56
N ILE A 46 -2.13 0.05 5.78
CA ILE A 46 -2.32 1.49 6.03
C ILE A 46 -3.10 1.69 7.33
N ALA A 47 -4.12 0.87 7.61
CA ALA A 47 -4.86 0.93 8.88
C ALA A 47 -3.96 0.63 10.09
N ALA A 48 -3.08 -0.36 10.01
CA ALA A 48 -2.10 -0.64 11.06
C ALA A 48 -1.15 0.55 11.29
N PHE A 49 -0.71 1.20 10.21
CA PHE A 49 0.12 2.40 10.27
C PHE A 49 -0.61 3.57 10.98
N LEU A 50 -1.88 3.79 10.64
CA LEU A 50 -2.67 4.90 11.18
C LEU A 50 -3.18 4.65 12.62
N LEU A 51 -3.47 3.39 12.96
CA LEU A 51 -4.05 3.01 14.24
C LEU A 51 -2.99 2.78 15.31
N ILE A 52 -1.94 2.04 14.99
CA ILE A 52 -0.93 1.56 15.94
C ILE A 52 0.35 2.41 15.84
N GLY A 53 0.69 2.84 14.63
CA GLY A 53 1.83 3.70 14.34
C GLY A 53 2.74 3.18 13.22
N PRO A 54 3.73 4.02 12.81
CA PRO A 54 4.58 3.74 11.66
C PRO A 54 5.34 2.42 11.75
N LYS A 55 5.86 2.07 12.93
CA LYS A 55 6.59 0.80 13.15
C LYS A 55 5.72 -0.42 12.85
N SER A 56 4.45 -0.39 13.24
CA SER A 56 3.51 -1.49 12.99
C SER A 56 3.14 -1.59 11.51
N GLY A 57 2.87 -0.47 10.84
CA GLY A 57 2.61 -0.47 9.40
C GLY A 57 3.79 -1.04 8.60
N ILE A 58 5.01 -0.63 8.93
CA ILE A 58 6.24 -1.18 8.30
C ILE A 58 6.39 -2.68 8.61
N ALA A 59 6.16 -3.10 9.86
CA ALA A 59 6.25 -4.52 10.23
C ALA A 59 5.23 -5.37 9.46
N VAL A 60 3.98 -4.91 9.32
CA VAL A 60 2.96 -5.59 8.51
C VAL A 60 3.39 -5.67 7.04
N THR A 61 3.97 -4.60 6.49
CA THR A 61 4.48 -4.57 5.11
C THR A 61 5.59 -5.62 4.91
N ILE A 62 6.54 -5.69 5.84
CA ILE A 62 7.64 -6.66 5.80
C ILE A 62 7.10 -8.09 5.89
N LEU A 63 6.21 -8.38 6.84
CA LEU A 63 5.61 -9.70 6.99
C LEU A 63 4.84 -10.11 5.73
N ASN A 64 4.04 -9.22 5.15
CA ASN A 64 3.35 -9.49 3.89
C ASN A 64 4.35 -9.77 2.75
N ALA A 65 5.43 -9.02 2.64
CA ALA A 65 6.45 -9.24 1.62
C ALA A 65 7.15 -10.61 1.80
N ILE A 66 7.51 -10.99 3.03
CA ILE A 66 8.14 -12.30 3.33
C ILE A 66 7.21 -13.44 2.91
N VAL A 67 5.93 -13.38 3.28
CA VAL A 67 4.96 -14.42 2.89
C VAL A 67 4.79 -14.47 1.37
N LEU A 68 4.72 -13.31 0.72
CA LEU A 68 4.64 -13.29 -0.74
C LEU A 68 5.90 -13.86 -1.40
N PHE A 69 7.10 -13.57 -0.91
CA PHE A 69 8.32 -14.18 -1.46
C PHE A 69 8.31 -15.71 -1.36
N ALA A 70 7.70 -16.26 -0.30
CA ALA A 70 7.61 -17.71 -0.11
C ALA A 70 6.55 -18.38 -1.00
N PHE A 71 5.45 -17.67 -1.32
CA PHE A 71 4.25 -18.28 -1.93
C PHE A 71 3.79 -17.59 -3.21
N TYR A 72 4.58 -16.66 -3.78
CA TYR A 72 4.15 -15.88 -4.94
C TYR A 72 4.07 -16.73 -6.21
N PRO A 73 2.89 -16.89 -6.80
CA PRO A 73 2.69 -17.71 -8.00
C PRO A 73 2.91 -16.93 -9.31
N GLY A 74 3.35 -15.69 -9.23
CA GLY A 74 3.48 -14.81 -10.40
C GLY A 74 4.70 -15.12 -11.27
N PRO A 75 4.73 -14.55 -12.49
CA PRO A 75 5.78 -14.86 -13.47
C PRO A 75 7.16 -14.29 -13.10
N LEU A 76 7.22 -13.26 -12.24
CA LEU A 76 8.48 -12.68 -11.77
C LEU A 76 8.66 -12.91 -10.27
N PRO A 77 9.71 -13.59 -9.82
CA PRO A 77 10.01 -13.76 -8.39
C PRO A 77 10.19 -12.43 -7.64
N THR A 78 10.55 -11.37 -8.36
CA THR A 78 10.70 -10.00 -7.83
C THR A 78 9.38 -9.25 -7.67
N GLY A 79 8.24 -9.80 -8.10
CA GLY A 79 6.91 -9.19 -7.93
C GLY A 79 6.61 -8.70 -6.51
N PRO A 80 6.89 -9.50 -5.44
CA PRO A 80 6.74 -9.06 -4.05
C PRO A 80 7.59 -7.83 -3.68
N LEU A 81 8.77 -7.67 -4.29
CA LEU A 81 9.63 -6.51 -4.08
C LEU A 81 8.99 -5.25 -4.65
N TYR A 82 8.36 -5.33 -5.82
CA TYR A 82 7.65 -4.19 -6.41
C TYR A 82 6.45 -3.78 -5.57
N ASN A 83 5.69 -4.74 -5.05
CA ASN A 83 4.62 -4.48 -4.09
C ASN A 83 5.15 -3.81 -2.81
N PHE A 84 6.29 -4.27 -2.29
CA PHE A 84 6.95 -3.66 -1.13
C PHE A 84 7.35 -2.22 -1.39
N ILE A 85 8.00 -1.92 -2.52
CA ILE A 85 8.41 -0.57 -2.92
C ILE A 85 7.17 0.34 -3.05
N ALA A 86 6.10 -0.15 -3.67
CA ALA A 86 4.86 0.59 -3.86
C ALA A 86 4.22 0.99 -2.52
N ILE A 87 4.10 0.04 -1.57
CA ILE A 87 3.47 0.35 -0.28
C ILE A 87 4.37 1.22 0.61
N ILE A 88 5.69 1.03 0.59
CA ILE A 88 6.62 1.88 1.35
C ILE A 88 6.55 3.32 0.85
N SER A 89 6.48 3.55 -0.47
CA SER A 89 6.30 4.90 -1.01
C SER A 89 5.00 5.54 -0.54
N THR A 90 3.90 4.77 -0.50
CA THR A 90 2.61 5.20 0.01
C THR A 90 2.69 5.57 1.51
N LEU A 91 3.26 4.69 2.34
CA LEU A 91 3.39 4.93 3.78
C LEU A 91 4.30 6.12 4.09
N SER A 92 5.35 6.34 3.29
CA SER A 92 6.24 7.49 3.43
C SER A 92 5.49 8.81 3.21
N ALA A 93 4.65 8.87 2.19
CA ALA A 93 3.83 10.06 1.92
C ALA A 93 2.78 10.30 3.02
N VAL A 94 2.11 9.24 3.49
CA VAL A 94 1.17 9.32 4.61
C VAL A 94 1.89 9.81 5.87
N PHE A 95 3.08 9.30 6.15
CA PHE A 95 3.89 9.75 7.29
C PHE A 95 4.21 11.24 7.21
N LEU A 96 4.64 11.72 6.05
CA LEU A 96 4.94 13.13 5.84
C LEU A 96 3.70 14.00 6.04
N ALA A 97 2.56 13.63 5.44
CA ALA A 97 1.32 14.37 5.61
C ALA A 97 0.91 14.45 7.09
N TYR A 98 0.96 13.35 7.82
CA TYR A 98 0.67 13.32 9.25
C TYR A 98 1.66 14.17 10.05
N LYS A 99 2.95 14.09 9.78
CA LYS A 99 3.97 14.88 10.48
C LYS A 99 3.73 16.40 10.38
N PHE A 100 3.25 16.87 9.22
CA PHE A 100 3.06 18.30 8.98
C PHE A 100 1.66 18.81 9.32
N LEU A 101 0.61 17.98 9.20
CA LEU A 101 -0.78 18.41 9.30
C LEU A 101 -1.52 17.91 10.55
N SER A 102 -0.98 16.94 11.33
CA SER A 102 -1.71 16.30 12.43
C SER A 102 -1.79 17.12 13.72
N ARG A 103 -1.36 18.38 13.72
CA ARG A 103 -1.32 19.21 14.93
C ARG A 103 -2.69 19.53 15.54
N ASP A 104 -3.77 19.50 14.74
CA ASP A 104 -5.13 19.74 15.21
C ASP A 104 -6.14 18.88 14.44
N THR A 105 -6.29 17.63 14.86
CA THR A 105 -7.21 16.68 14.24
C THR A 105 -8.51 16.48 15.03
N GLN A 106 -8.85 17.41 15.93
CA GLN A 106 -10.03 17.28 16.79
C GLN A 106 -11.34 17.47 16.01
N ASN A 107 -11.33 18.24 14.93
CA ASN A 107 -12.55 18.51 14.16
C ASN A 107 -12.61 17.73 12.84
N ALA A 108 -13.85 17.49 12.36
CA ALA A 108 -14.09 16.72 11.13
C ALA A 108 -13.46 17.35 9.89
N LYS A 109 -13.37 18.68 9.83
CA LYS A 109 -12.78 19.43 8.70
C LYS A 109 -11.27 19.17 8.62
N SER A 110 -10.55 19.30 9.73
CA SER A 110 -9.11 19.04 9.80
C SER A 110 -8.78 17.59 9.45
N GLN A 111 -9.64 16.65 9.88
CA GLN A 111 -9.51 15.25 9.52
C GLN A 111 -9.71 15.01 8.02
N ALA A 112 -10.72 15.61 7.41
CA ALA A 112 -10.96 15.50 5.97
C ALA A 112 -9.79 16.06 5.16
N ILE A 113 -9.25 17.23 5.56
CA ILE A 113 -8.07 17.83 4.94
C ILE A 113 -6.88 16.87 5.05
N LEU A 114 -6.62 16.31 6.22
CA LEU A 114 -5.52 15.38 6.43
C LEU A 114 -5.62 14.16 5.52
N VAL A 115 -6.79 13.53 5.40
CA VAL A 115 -7.02 12.39 4.52
C VAL A 115 -6.82 12.77 3.06
N THR A 116 -7.40 13.90 2.63
CA THR A 116 -7.29 14.38 1.24
C THR A 116 -5.83 14.66 0.87
N VAL A 117 -5.10 15.40 1.72
CA VAL A 117 -3.69 15.73 1.46
C VAL A 117 -2.82 14.48 1.52
N SER A 118 -3.07 13.57 2.47
CA SER A 118 -2.35 12.29 2.55
C SER A 118 -2.56 11.46 1.28
N THR A 119 -3.80 11.40 0.78
CA THR A 119 -4.13 10.66 -0.45
C THR A 119 -3.45 11.30 -1.66
N ALA A 120 -3.56 12.61 -1.82
CA ALA A 120 -2.96 13.33 -2.96
C ALA A 120 -1.43 13.18 -2.96
N LEU A 121 -0.78 13.38 -1.81
CA LEU A 121 0.67 13.23 -1.67
C LEU A 121 1.11 11.78 -1.94
N ALA A 122 0.36 10.80 -1.44
CA ALA A 122 0.67 9.40 -1.66
C ALA A 122 0.48 8.96 -3.13
N ILE A 123 -0.50 9.53 -3.84
CA ILE A 123 -0.63 9.32 -5.29
C ILE A 123 0.64 9.80 -5.99
N VAL A 124 1.07 11.02 -5.71
CA VAL A 124 2.29 11.59 -6.33
C VAL A 124 3.52 10.72 -6.01
N PHE A 125 3.75 10.41 -4.74
CA PHE A 125 4.91 9.61 -4.33
C PHE A 125 4.92 8.23 -4.99
N ARG A 126 3.79 7.52 -4.91
CA ARG A 126 3.70 6.16 -5.46
C ARG A 126 3.80 6.16 -6.98
N VAL A 127 3.14 7.07 -7.67
CA VAL A 127 3.21 7.17 -9.13
C VAL A 127 4.63 7.46 -9.56
N VAL A 128 5.31 8.43 -8.95
CA VAL A 128 6.71 8.77 -9.29
C VAL A 128 7.63 7.57 -9.03
N VAL A 129 7.59 7.01 -7.81
CA VAL A 129 8.48 5.90 -7.44
C VAL A 129 8.24 4.68 -8.33
N MET A 130 6.98 4.31 -8.57
CA MET A 130 6.66 3.13 -9.38
C MET A 130 6.91 3.35 -10.88
N THR A 131 6.73 4.58 -11.38
CA THR A 131 7.11 4.91 -12.76
C THR A 131 8.61 4.76 -12.96
N LEU A 132 9.43 5.28 -12.04
CA LEU A 132 10.89 5.12 -12.10
C LEU A 132 11.28 3.64 -11.94
N THR A 133 10.68 2.92 -11.00
CA THR A 133 10.92 1.49 -10.81
C THR A 133 10.61 0.71 -12.08
N ASN A 134 9.45 0.88 -12.66
CA ASN A 134 9.03 0.20 -13.89
C ASN A 134 9.92 0.58 -15.08
N TYR A 135 10.25 1.87 -15.22
CA TYR A 135 11.14 2.33 -16.29
C TYR A 135 12.51 1.66 -16.24
N VAL A 136 13.07 1.50 -15.05
CA VAL A 136 14.38 0.85 -14.86
C VAL A 136 14.25 -0.68 -15.02
N THR A 137 13.28 -1.32 -14.36
CA THR A 137 13.30 -2.77 -14.16
C THR A 137 12.68 -3.58 -15.31
N LEU A 138 11.65 -3.06 -16.00
CA LEU A 138 10.93 -3.84 -17.01
C LEU A 138 11.78 -4.21 -18.25
N ARG A 139 12.83 -3.47 -18.51
CA ARG A 139 13.77 -3.73 -19.62
C ARG A 139 14.77 -4.84 -19.31
N TYR A 140 15.03 -5.13 -18.03
CA TYR A 140 15.90 -6.24 -17.65
C TYR A 140 15.21 -7.58 -17.88
N GLY A 141 16.03 -8.62 -18.07
CA GLY A 141 15.54 -9.99 -18.16
C GLY A 141 15.11 -10.56 -16.80
N TYR A 142 14.54 -11.77 -16.85
CA TYR A 142 14.25 -12.58 -15.68
C TYR A 142 15.50 -12.69 -14.77
N PRO A 143 15.40 -12.62 -13.45
CA PRO A 143 14.16 -12.54 -12.64
C PRO A 143 13.66 -11.10 -12.36
N ILE A 144 14.31 -10.06 -12.86
CA ILE A 144 14.04 -8.66 -12.50
C ILE A 144 12.87 -8.10 -13.31
N GLY A 145 12.84 -8.35 -14.61
CA GLY A 145 11.85 -7.79 -15.51
C GLY A 145 11.44 -8.77 -16.61
N PHE A 146 10.88 -8.23 -17.68
CA PHE A 146 10.31 -9.00 -18.79
C PHE A 146 11.09 -8.84 -20.10
N SER A 147 12.31 -8.30 -20.10
CA SER A 147 13.08 -7.98 -21.29
C SER A 147 12.31 -7.11 -22.30
N MET A 148 11.51 -6.18 -21.82
CA MET A 148 10.67 -5.36 -22.68
C MET A 148 11.52 -4.37 -23.49
N PRO A 149 11.23 -4.18 -24.80
CA PRO A 149 11.86 -3.14 -25.60
C PRO A 149 11.44 -1.76 -25.10
N GLU A 150 12.30 -0.75 -25.30
CA GLU A 150 12.13 0.62 -24.80
C GLU A 150 10.73 1.19 -25.09
N ALA A 151 10.26 1.04 -26.34
CA ALA A 151 8.92 1.54 -26.74
C ALA A 151 7.79 0.91 -25.94
N ALA A 152 7.87 -0.39 -25.61
CA ALA A 152 6.87 -1.07 -24.81
C ALA A 152 6.92 -0.64 -23.34
N VAL A 153 8.14 -0.41 -22.80
CA VAL A 153 8.29 0.13 -21.44
C VAL A 153 7.64 1.52 -21.35
N VAL A 154 8.01 2.43 -22.26
CA VAL A 154 7.46 3.80 -22.27
C VAL A 154 5.93 3.78 -22.45
N GLY A 155 5.40 2.93 -23.33
CA GLY A 155 3.95 2.76 -23.52
C GLY A 155 3.22 2.23 -22.28
N PHE A 156 3.89 1.42 -21.45
CA PHE A 156 3.32 0.90 -20.19
C PHE A 156 3.28 1.93 -19.06
N LEU A 157 4.20 2.91 -19.02
CA LEU A 157 4.30 3.84 -17.89
C LEU A 157 3.01 4.58 -17.55
N PRO A 158 2.21 5.12 -18.49
CA PRO A 158 0.93 5.75 -18.18
C PRO A 158 -0.08 4.78 -17.58
N VAL A 159 -0.11 3.54 -18.06
CA VAL A 159 -1.00 2.48 -17.56
C VAL A 159 -0.64 2.13 -16.11
N GLY A 160 0.65 1.93 -15.85
CA GLY A 160 1.16 1.69 -14.50
C GLY A 160 0.92 2.87 -13.55
N ALA A 161 1.07 4.12 -14.03
CA ALA A 161 0.78 5.33 -13.26
C ALA A 161 -0.71 5.42 -12.87
N LEU A 162 -1.61 5.18 -13.82
CA LEU A 162 -3.05 5.16 -13.58
C LEU A 162 -3.42 4.10 -12.54
N PHE A 163 -2.89 2.87 -12.67
CA PHE A 163 -3.12 1.80 -11.72
C PHE A 163 -2.66 2.18 -10.31
N ASN A 164 -1.42 2.63 -10.16
CA ASN A 164 -0.86 3.00 -8.87
C ASN A 164 -1.60 4.17 -8.22
N GLY A 165 -2.00 5.17 -8.98
CA GLY A 165 -2.81 6.28 -8.49
C GLY A 165 -4.19 5.84 -8.02
N THR A 166 -4.86 4.97 -8.77
CA THR A 166 -6.19 4.45 -8.42
C THR A 166 -6.14 3.59 -7.16
N VAL A 167 -5.12 2.74 -7.00
CA VAL A 167 -4.95 1.93 -5.76
C VAL A 167 -4.89 2.82 -4.53
N VAL A 168 -4.10 3.89 -4.56
CA VAL A 168 -3.98 4.83 -3.43
C VAL A 168 -5.28 5.56 -3.18
N LEU A 169 -5.98 5.96 -4.26
CA LEU A 169 -7.21 6.75 -4.19
C LEU A 169 -8.31 6.08 -3.35
N TYR A 170 -8.41 4.74 -3.37
CA TYR A 170 -9.38 4.03 -2.54
C TYR A 170 -8.78 3.51 -1.23
N SER A 171 -7.53 3.06 -1.22
CA SER A 171 -6.95 2.38 -0.05
C SER A 171 -6.79 3.30 1.15
N ILE A 172 -6.32 4.53 0.96
CA ILE A 172 -6.11 5.47 2.08
C ILE A 172 -7.42 5.91 2.71
N PRO A 173 -8.45 6.40 1.97
CA PRO A 173 -9.72 6.77 2.58
C PRO A 173 -10.39 5.61 3.31
N ILE A 174 -10.41 4.40 2.73
CA ILE A 174 -11.00 3.23 3.38
C ILE A 174 -10.23 2.86 4.66
N ALA A 175 -8.90 2.82 4.62
CA ALA A 175 -8.07 2.55 5.80
C ALA A 175 -8.32 3.57 6.91
N TYR A 176 -8.48 4.85 6.56
CA TYR A 176 -8.81 5.90 7.50
C TYR A 176 -10.20 5.70 8.13
N MET A 177 -11.22 5.36 7.32
CA MET A 177 -12.56 5.07 7.82
C MET A 177 -12.55 3.90 8.81
N ILE A 178 -11.85 2.82 8.50
CA ILE A 178 -11.68 1.67 9.40
C ILE A 178 -10.99 2.11 10.70
N THR A 179 -9.88 2.84 10.58
CA THR A 179 -9.14 3.33 11.76
C THR A 179 -10.02 4.19 12.67
N ARG A 180 -10.83 5.07 12.10
CA ARG A 180 -11.78 5.91 12.84
C ARG A 180 -12.87 5.08 13.50
N ALA A 181 -13.46 4.12 12.78
CA ALA A 181 -14.48 3.24 13.32
C ALA A 181 -13.94 2.42 14.52
N VAL A 182 -12.72 1.89 14.41
CA VAL A 182 -12.07 1.15 15.50
C VAL A 182 -11.80 2.07 16.70
N LYS A 183 -11.25 3.28 16.48
CA LYS A 183 -11.00 4.23 17.59
C LYS A 183 -12.26 4.67 18.32
N ASN A 184 -13.38 4.81 17.62
CA ASN A 184 -14.63 5.25 18.22
C ASN A 184 -15.36 4.13 19.00
N ASN A 185 -15.20 2.87 18.60
CA ASN A 185 -15.94 1.75 19.18
C ASN A 185 -15.11 0.89 20.14
N VAL A 186 -13.80 0.99 20.07
CA VAL A 186 -12.89 0.22 20.94
C VAL A 186 -12.05 1.23 21.71
N GLN A 187 -12.17 1.23 23.05
CA GLN A 187 -11.28 2.01 23.93
C GLN A 187 -9.88 1.39 23.89
N LEU A 188 -9.17 1.62 22.80
CA LEU A 188 -7.79 1.21 22.64
C LEU A 188 -6.89 2.24 23.34
N ASN A 189 -6.60 2.01 24.63
CA ASN A 189 -5.50 2.68 25.30
C ASN A 189 -4.18 2.15 24.70
N LEU A 190 -3.77 2.73 23.57
CA LEU A 190 -2.52 2.45 22.88
C LEU A 190 -1.44 3.51 23.28
N ALA A 191 -1.45 3.90 24.56
CA ALA A 191 -0.43 4.80 25.11
C ALA A 191 0.99 4.18 25.06
#